data_82f0385b622307fae9bf6e8ae70d2dd9
#
_entry.id   82f0385b622307fae9bf6e8ae70d2dd9
#
_cell.length_a   1.000
_cell.length_b   1.000
_cell.length_c   1.000
_cell.angle_alpha   90.00
_cell.angle_beta   90.00
_cell.angle_gamma   90.00
#
_symmetry.space_group_name_H-M   'P 1'
#
loop_
_entity.id
_entity.type
_entity.pdbx_description
1 polymer ?
#
loop_
_entity_poly.entity_id
_entity_poly.type
_entity_poly.pdbx_seq_one_letter_code
_entity_poly.pdbx_strand_id
1 'polypeptide(L)'
;MNVLVFDIETVPDLEGGSRIYDLHGLSDKDTASALFNLRRQENGSEFLRLHLHRVVAISVVLRSAQGVKVWSLGDEDSTEKELIERFYDGIDRFTPQIVSWNGGGFDLPVLNYRALKHGVVAHRITPLHAGVRRSHRRTVPSADAVRNSSVTASMLTLTTCAVCPMKYLMYSLLYRE
;
A
#
# COMPACT_ATOMS: atom_id res chain seq x y z
N MET A 1 -4.23 -0.86 22.92
CA MET A 1 -4.70 -1.44 21.64
C MET A 1 -3.72 -1.01 20.54
N ASN A 2 -3.21 -1.94 19.75
CA ASN A 2 -2.29 -1.63 18.68
C ASN A 2 -3.08 -1.14 17.44
N VAL A 3 -2.58 -0.12 16.76
CA VAL A 3 -3.14 0.39 15.51
C VAL A 3 -2.03 0.37 14.45
N LEU A 4 -2.28 -0.26 13.32
CA LEU A 4 -1.38 -0.29 12.16
C LEU A 4 -2.02 0.50 11.02
N VAL A 5 -1.38 1.59 10.64
CA VAL A 5 -1.68 2.31 9.39
C VAL A 5 -0.71 1.81 8.34
N PHE A 6 -1.19 1.55 7.15
CA PHE A 6 -0.34 1.10 6.05
C PHE A 6 -0.81 1.64 4.71
N ASP A 7 0.11 1.63 3.76
CA ASP A 7 -0.10 1.98 2.37
C ASP A 7 0.84 1.15 1.49
N ILE A 8 0.43 0.85 0.26
CA ILE A 8 1.23 0.07 -0.68
C ILE A 8 1.53 0.88 -1.94
N GLU A 9 2.72 0.69 -2.51
CA GLU A 9 3.07 1.18 -3.83
C GLU A 9 3.13 -0.01 -4.80
N THR A 10 2.59 0.19 -6.00
CA THR A 10 2.48 -0.88 -6.97
C THR A 10 2.89 -0.45 -8.37
N VAL A 11 3.38 -1.41 -9.14
CA VAL A 11 3.64 -1.27 -10.57
C VAL A 11 2.86 -2.36 -11.34
N PRO A 12 2.67 -2.23 -12.68
CA PRO A 12 2.08 -3.30 -13.47
C PRO A 12 2.82 -4.63 -13.31
N ASP A 13 2.09 -5.73 -13.12
CA ASP A 13 2.63 -7.10 -13.16
C ASP A 13 2.79 -7.53 -14.62
N LEU A 14 3.93 -7.18 -15.21
CA LEU A 14 4.21 -7.44 -16.64
C LEU A 14 4.25 -8.94 -16.93
N GLU A 15 4.85 -9.73 -16.05
CA GLU A 15 4.90 -11.18 -16.20
C GLU A 15 3.49 -11.80 -16.17
N GLY A 16 2.72 -11.47 -15.14
CA GLY A 16 1.34 -11.96 -15.01
C GLY A 16 0.45 -11.49 -16.15
N GLY A 17 0.59 -10.22 -16.53
CA GLY A 17 -0.15 -9.65 -17.65
C GLY A 17 0.21 -10.30 -18.99
N SER A 18 1.49 -10.49 -19.27
CA SER A 18 1.96 -11.17 -20.49
C SER A 18 1.38 -12.59 -20.61
N ARG A 19 1.33 -13.33 -19.51
CA ARG A 19 0.76 -14.69 -19.48
C ARG A 19 -0.76 -14.70 -19.69
N ILE A 20 -1.48 -13.75 -19.09
CA ILE A 20 -2.96 -13.70 -19.18
C ILE A 20 -3.43 -13.27 -20.55
N TYR A 21 -2.72 -12.33 -21.20
CA TYR A 21 -3.14 -11.72 -22.45
C TYR A 21 -2.31 -12.18 -23.67
N ASP A 22 -1.46 -13.20 -23.49
CA ASP A 22 -0.60 -13.76 -24.54
C ASP A 22 0.29 -12.71 -25.24
N LEU A 23 0.92 -11.85 -24.42
CA LEU A 23 1.78 -10.75 -24.89
C LEU A 23 3.26 -11.16 -24.93
N HIS A 24 3.56 -12.39 -25.32
CA HIS A 24 4.92 -12.90 -25.37
C HIS A 24 5.77 -12.19 -26.44
N GLY A 25 7.05 -11.96 -26.11
CA GLY A 25 8.02 -11.34 -27.04
C GLY A 25 7.98 -9.82 -27.12
N LEU A 26 7.09 -9.16 -26.39
CA LEU A 26 7.09 -7.71 -26.25
C LEU A 26 8.14 -7.24 -25.23
N SER A 27 8.65 -6.01 -25.43
CA SER A 27 9.46 -5.35 -24.40
C SER A 27 8.59 -5.02 -23.18
N ASP A 28 9.23 -4.80 -22.00
CA ASP A 28 8.53 -4.40 -20.78
C ASP A 28 7.66 -3.15 -20.97
N LYS A 29 8.18 -2.17 -21.73
CA LYS A 29 7.46 -0.94 -22.06
C LYS A 29 6.23 -1.21 -22.93
N ASP A 30 6.37 -2.07 -23.93
CA ASP A 30 5.28 -2.38 -24.86
C ASP A 30 4.23 -3.24 -24.15
N THR A 31 4.65 -4.17 -23.29
CA THR A 31 3.76 -4.97 -22.45
C THR A 31 2.94 -4.07 -21.53
N ALA A 32 3.57 -3.12 -20.83
CA ALA A 32 2.87 -2.16 -19.98
C ALA A 32 1.84 -1.35 -20.77
N SER A 33 2.25 -0.83 -21.96
CA SER A 33 1.38 -0.06 -22.85
C SER A 33 0.19 -0.89 -23.33
N ALA A 34 0.42 -2.15 -23.71
CA ALA A 34 -0.64 -3.07 -24.11
C ALA A 34 -1.64 -3.32 -22.97
N LEU A 35 -1.17 -3.57 -21.74
CA LEU A 35 -2.03 -3.77 -20.56
C LEU A 35 -2.93 -2.57 -20.29
N PHE A 36 -2.38 -1.34 -20.32
CA PHE A 36 -3.16 -0.12 -20.14
C PHE A 36 -4.19 0.08 -21.26
N ASN A 37 -3.80 -0.18 -22.51
CA ASN A 37 -4.70 -0.05 -23.66
C ASN A 37 -5.85 -1.06 -23.61
N LEU A 38 -5.56 -2.34 -23.29
CA LEU A 38 -6.58 -3.36 -23.11
C LEU A 38 -7.57 -2.96 -22.02
N ARG A 39 -7.05 -2.46 -20.88
CA ARG A 39 -7.89 -2.02 -19.78
C ARG A 39 -8.75 -0.82 -20.16
N ARG A 40 -8.21 0.14 -20.92
CA ARG A 40 -8.97 1.30 -21.43
C ARG A 40 -10.08 0.88 -22.38
N GLN A 41 -9.84 -0.12 -23.23
CA GLN A 41 -10.88 -0.67 -24.12
C GLN A 41 -12.01 -1.37 -23.35
N GLU A 42 -11.69 -2.04 -22.23
CA GLU A 42 -12.69 -2.73 -21.41
C GLU A 42 -13.65 -1.77 -20.66
N ASN A 43 -13.14 -0.70 -20.07
CA ASN A 43 -13.92 0.12 -19.14
C ASN A 43 -13.63 1.63 -19.18
N GLY A 44 -12.86 2.11 -20.16
CA GLY A 44 -12.52 3.52 -20.33
C GLY A 44 -11.44 4.03 -19.37
N SER A 45 -10.83 3.18 -18.53
CA SER A 45 -9.82 3.54 -17.55
C SER A 45 -8.53 2.75 -17.75
N GLU A 46 -7.39 3.37 -17.46
CA GLU A 46 -6.09 2.68 -17.43
C GLU A 46 -5.82 1.93 -16.12
N PHE A 47 -6.69 2.10 -15.11
CA PHE A 47 -6.51 1.44 -13.83
C PHE A 47 -6.63 -0.09 -13.98
N LEU A 48 -5.51 -0.78 -13.82
CA LEU A 48 -5.41 -2.21 -14.02
C LEU A 48 -6.31 -3.00 -13.06
N ARG A 49 -6.61 -4.25 -13.39
CA ARG A 49 -7.28 -5.16 -12.48
C ARG A 49 -6.39 -5.43 -11.27
N LEU A 50 -6.95 -5.57 -10.07
CA LEU A 50 -6.21 -5.63 -8.80
C LEU A 50 -5.14 -6.72 -8.75
N HIS A 51 -5.36 -7.86 -9.39
CA HIS A 51 -4.39 -8.94 -9.47
C HIS A 51 -3.19 -8.67 -10.40
N LEU A 52 -3.26 -7.61 -11.21
CA LEU A 52 -2.18 -7.17 -12.09
C LEU A 52 -1.34 -6.03 -11.49
N HIS A 53 -1.52 -5.75 -10.21
CA HIS A 53 -0.68 -4.83 -9.46
C HIS A 53 0.40 -5.62 -8.70
N ARG A 54 1.68 -5.42 -9.06
CA ARG A 54 2.83 -5.96 -8.32
C ARG A 54 3.24 -4.97 -7.24
N VAL A 55 3.29 -5.42 -5.99
CA VAL A 55 3.70 -4.61 -4.84
C VAL A 55 5.21 -4.39 -4.87
N VAL A 56 5.64 -3.14 -4.76
CA VAL A 56 7.07 -2.75 -4.75
C VAL A 56 7.48 -2.07 -3.45
N ALA A 57 6.54 -1.55 -2.67
CA ALA A 57 6.80 -1.03 -1.35
C ALA A 57 5.57 -1.15 -0.46
N ILE A 58 5.78 -1.33 0.84
CA ILE A 58 4.74 -1.27 1.87
C ILE A 58 5.28 -0.39 2.99
N SER A 59 4.61 0.73 3.25
CA SER A 59 4.94 1.63 4.33
C SER A 59 3.97 1.44 5.50
N VAL A 60 4.48 1.44 6.73
CA VAL A 60 3.68 1.15 7.92
C VAL A 60 3.96 2.13 9.06
N VAL A 61 2.91 2.43 9.81
CA VAL A 61 2.95 3.16 11.07
C VAL A 61 2.28 2.31 12.13
N LEU A 62 3.01 1.86 13.13
CA LEU A 62 2.48 1.13 14.27
C LEU A 62 2.41 2.04 15.49
N ARG A 63 1.20 2.25 16.00
CA ARG A 63 0.95 2.86 17.32
C ARG A 63 0.64 1.76 18.33
N SER A 64 1.42 1.70 19.39
CA SER A 64 1.27 0.74 20.49
C SER A 64 1.38 1.45 21.85
N ALA A 65 1.32 0.70 22.94
CA ALA A 65 1.58 1.23 24.28
C ALA A 65 3.01 1.78 24.45
N GLN A 66 3.98 1.30 23.63
CA GLN A 66 5.37 1.75 23.65
C GLN A 66 5.62 3.01 22.79
N GLY A 67 4.59 3.54 22.13
CA GLY A 67 4.68 4.72 21.29
C GLY A 67 4.38 4.44 19.81
N VAL A 68 4.88 5.33 18.94
CA VAL A 68 4.67 5.27 17.49
C VAL A 68 5.98 4.93 16.80
N LYS A 69 5.92 3.99 15.85
CA LYS A 69 7.03 3.62 14.98
C LYS A 69 6.59 3.73 13.52
N VAL A 70 7.49 4.23 12.67
CA VAL A 70 7.29 4.38 11.22
C VAL A 70 8.43 3.71 10.48
N TRP A 71 8.12 2.84 9.53
CA TRP A 71 9.14 2.21 8.67
C TRP A 71 8.52 1.68 7.38
N SER A 72 9.35 1.36 6.39
CA SER A 72 8.98 0.56 5.23
C SER A 72 9.34 -0.90 5.47
N LEU A 73 8.53 -1.82 4.96
CA LEU A 73 8.83 -3.24 5.00
C LEU A 73 9.86 -3.56 3.92
N GLY A 74 10.91 -4.30 4.32
CA GLY A 74 11.99 -4.65 3.41
C GLY A 74 12.98 -3.50 3.17
N ASP A 75 13.84 -3.73 2.21
CA ASP A 75 14.87 -2.85 1.68
C ASP A 75 14.81 -2.85 0.13
N GLU A 76 15.75 -2.19 -0.53
CA GLU A 76 15.76 -2.03 -2.00
C GLU A 76 15.89 -3.38 -2.74
N ASP A 77 16.52 -4.38 -2.13
CA ASP A 77 16.74 -5.71 -2.70
C ASP A 77 15.64 -6.72 -2.32
N SER A 78 14.68 -6.33 -1.48
CA SER A 78 13.63 -7.22 -1.03
C SER A 78 12.68 -7.62 -2.16
N THR A 79 12.39 -8.90 -2.25
CA THR A 79 11.41 -9.45 -3.19
C THR A 79 9.98 -9.09 -2.79
N GLU A 80 9.06 -9.07 -3.75
CA GLU A 80 7.63 -8.86 -3.47
C GLU A 80 7.11 -9.88 -2.44
N LYS A 81 7.54 -11.15 -2.55
CA LYS A 81 7.16 -12.20 -1.62
C LYS A 81 7.55 -11.85 -0.19
N GLU A 82 8.79 -11.42 0.04
CA GLU A 82 9.27 -11.02 1.37
C GLU A 82 8.52 -9.82 1.94
N LEU A 83 8.18 -8.82 1.10
CA LEU A 83 7.37 -7.69 1.55
C LEU A 83 6.01 -8.14 2.08
N ILE A 84 5.37 -9.05 1.36
CA ILE A 84 4.05 -9.59 1.70
C ILE A 84 4.13 -10.47 2.94
N GLU A 85 5.13 -11.36 3.05
CA GLU A 85 5.38 -12.18 4.24
C GLU A 85 5.56 -11.30 5.48
N ARG A 86 6.44 -10.31 5.42
CA ARG A 86 6.67 -9.36 6.54
C ARG A 86 5.42 -8.59 6.94
N PHE A 87 4.56 -8.26 5.98
CA PHE A 87 3.29 -7.58 6.26
C PHE A 87 2.34 -8.49 7.08
N TYR A 88 2.12 -9.72 6.63
CA TYR A 88 1.24 -10.66 7.31
C TYR A 88 1.81 -11.13 8.65
N ASP A 89 3.11 -11.38 8.76
CA ASP A 89 3.80 -11.68 10.02
C ASP A 89 3.63 -10.54 11.04
N GLY A 90 3.70 -9.30 10.58
CA GLY A 90 3.45 -8.13 11.42
C GLY A 90 2.01 -8.08 11.95
N ILE A 91 1.04 -8.43 11.12
CA ILE A 91 -0.37 -8.50 11.54
C ILE A 91 -0.58 -9.62 12.55
N ASP A 92 -0.03 -10.78 12.32
CA ASP A 92 -0.14 -11.92 13.25
C ASP A 92 0.53 -11.64 14.58
N ARG A 93 1.71 -11.03 14.56
CA ARG A 93 2.48 -10.70 15.76
C ARG A 93 1.84 -9.63 16.62
N PHE A 94 1.33 -8.56 16.01
CA PHE A 94 0.84 -7.39 16.76
C PHE A 94 -0.67 -7.36 16.91
N THR A 95 -1.40 -8.18 16.16
CA THR A 95 -2.87 -8.22 16.10
C THR A 95 -3.50 -6.82 16.13
N PRO A 96 -3.08 -5.90 15.25
CA PRO A 96 -3.47 -4.50 15.31
C PRO A 96 -4.87 -4.28 14.72
N GLN A 97 -5.49 -3.17 15.11
CA GLN A 97 -6.55 -2.58 14.30
C GLN A 97 -5.91 -1.98 13.04
N ILE A 98 -6.35 -2.43 11.87
CA ILE A 98 -5.80 -2.00 10.59
C ILE A 98 -6.51 -0.74 10.10
N VAL A 99 -5.75 0.24 9.62
CA VAL A 99 -6.22 1.49 9.02
C VAL A 99 -5.48 1.70 7.69
N SER A 100 -6.23 1.99 6.62
CA SER A 100 -5.71 2.35 5.31
C SER A 100 -6.66 3.33 4.64
N TRP A 101 -6.18 4.10 3.64
CA TRP A 101 -7.00 5.11 2.96
C TRP A 101 -8.14 4.48 2.16
N ASN A 102 -7.87 3.50 1.34
CA ASN A 102 -8.85 2.75 0.53
C ASN A 102 -8.62 1.24 0.67
N GLY A 103 -8.17 0.80 1.84
CA GLY A 103 -7.70 -0.56 2.07
C GLY A 103 -8.66 -1.65 1.63
N GLY A 104 -9.97 -1.46 1.84
CA GLY A 104 -10.98 -2.43 1.41
C GLY A 104 -11.22 -2.44 -0.10
N GLY A 105 -10.89 -1.37 -0.82
CA GLY A 105 -11.10 -1.23 -2.26
C GLY A 105 -9.85 -1.50 -3.10
N PHE A 106 -8.65 -1.37 -2.52
CA PHE A 106 -7.39 -1.52 -3.25
C PHE A 106 -6.35 -2.32 -2.48
N ASP A 107 -5.80 -1.79 -1.39
CA ASP A 107 -4.60 -2.33 -0.74
C ASP A 107 -4.76 -3.79 -0.30
N LEU A 108 -5.79 -4.09 0.49
CA LEU A 108 -6.02 -5.45 1.00
C LEU A 108 -6.35 -6.45 -0.10
N PRO A 109 -7.24 -6.15 -1.07
CA PRO A 109 -7.44 -7.02 -2.21
C PRO A 109 -6.18 -7.28 -3.03
N VAL A 110 -5.35 -6.25 -3.30
CA VAL A 110 -4.07 -6.43 -3.99
C VAL A 110 -3.17 -7.36 -3.18
N LEU A 111 -2.94 -7.08 -1.90
CA LEU A 111 -2.11 -7.92 -1.02
C LEU A 111 -2.61 -9.37 -0.97
N ASN A 112 -3.93 -9.60 -0.93
CA ASN A 112 -4.51 -10.95 -0.94
C ASN A 112 -4.23 -11.68 -2.27
N TYR A 113 -4.39 -11.00 -3.43
CA TYR A 113 -4.06 -11.61 -4.73
C TYR A 113 -2.56 -11.94 -4.84
N ARG A 114 -1.71 -11.04 -4.34
CA ARG A 114 -0.25 -11.26 -4.37
C ARG A 114 0.18 -12.35 -3.38
N ALA A 115 -0.42 -12.39 -2.18
CA ALA A 115 -0.19 -13.48 -1.23
C ALA A 115 -0.53 -14.83 -1.85
N LEU A 116 -1.69 -14.94 -2.53
CA LEU A 116 -2.09 -16.15 -3.24
C LEU A 116 -1.09 -16.53 -4.34
N LYS A 117 -0.63 -15.55 -5.16
CA LYS A 117 0.38 -15.77 -6.21
C LYS A 117 1.68 -16.34 -5.66
N HIS A 118 2.13 -15.84 -4.51
CA HIS A 118 3.41 -16.22 -3.88
C HIS A 118 3.30 -17.37 -2.88
N GLY A 119 2.10 -17.92 -2.65
CA GLY A 119 1.87 -18.98 -1.67
C GLY A 119 2.08 -18.52 -0.22
N VAL A 120 1.89 -17.22 0.05
CA VAL A 120 1.96 -16.65 1.40
C VAL A 120 0.63 -16.86 2.11
N VAL A 121 0.69 -17.38 3.34
CA VAL A 121 -0.52 -17.67 4.12
C VAL A 121 -0.96 -16.42 4.87
N ALA A 122 -2.12 -15.90 4.50
CA ALA A 122 -2.75 -14.74 5.15
C ALA A 122 -3.71 -15.21 6.25
N HIS A 123 -3.20 -15.47 7.46
CA HIS A 123 -3.98 -16.14 8.52
C HIS A 123 -5.10 -15.31 9.13
N ARG A 124 -5.08 -13.97 9.07
CA ARG A 124 -5.98 -13.14 9.90
C ARG A 124 -6.64 -11.92 9.26
N ILE A 125 -6.54 -11.69 7.97
CA ILE A 125 -7.37 -10.67 7.34
C ILE A 125 -8.69 -11.28 6.90
N THR A 126 -9.50 -11.70 7.87
CA THR A 126 -10.93 -11.88 7.63
C THR A 126 -11.61 -10.52 7.62
N PRO A 127 -12.60 -10.29 6.74
CA PRO A 127 -13.34 -9.02 6.64
C PRO A 127 -13.98 -8.54 7.96
N LEU A 128 -14.11 -9.42 8.95
CA LEU A 128 -14.71 -9.14 10.27
C LEU A 128 -13.86 -8.23 11.16
N HIS A 129 -12.56 -8.04 10.87
CA HIS A 129 -11.68 -7.17 11.67
C HIS A 129 -11.24 -5.91 10.93
N ALA A 130 -11.63 -5.76 9.68
CA ALA A 130 -11.42 -4.54 8.92
C ALA A 130 -12.44 -3.47 9.34
N GLY A 131 -12.22 -2.90 10.50
CA GLY A 131 -12.71 -1.57 10.80
C GLY A 131 -11.98 -0.58 9.89
N VAL A 132 -12.12 -0.73 8.57
CA VAL A 132 -11.64 0.22 7.59
C VAL A 132 -12.45 1.48 7.78
N ARG A 133 -11.98 2.39 8.65
CA ARG A 133 -12.55 3.73 8.72
C ARG A 133 -12.17 4.44 7.43
N ARG A 134 -13.12 4.56 6.49
CA ARG A 134 -13.04 5.59 5.47
C ARG A 134 -12.96 6.92 6.20
N SER A 135 -11.81 7.58 6.16
CA SER A 135 -11.77 8.98 6.56
C SER A 135 -12.52 9.77 5.49
N HIS A 136 -13.73 10.20 5.82
CA HIS A 136 -14.42 11.18 4.98
C HIS A 136 -13.52 12.42 4.86
N ARG A 137 -13.43 12.97 3.62
CA ARG A 137 -12.78 14.23 3.31
C ARG A 137 -13.03 15.23 4.45
N ARG A 138 -11.97 15.51 5.22
CA ARG A 138 -11.86 16.76 5.96
C ARG A 138 -10.76 17.57 5.28
N THR A 139 -11.05 18.84 5.10
CA THR A 139 -10.20 19.87 4.51
C THR A 139 -8.75 19.71 4.93
N VAL A 140 -7.89 19.60 3.92
CA VAL A 140 -6.44 19.57 4.04
C VAL A 140 -5.97 20.85 4.72
N PRO A 141 -5.18 20.80 5.81
CA PRO A 141 -4.52 21.99 6.35
C PRO A 141 -3.57 22.58 5.29
N SER A 142 -3.51 23.92 5.20
CA SER A 142 -2.62 24.59 4.27
C SER A 142 -1.15 24.22 4.51
N ALA A 143 -0.34 24.26 3.45
CA ALA A 143 1.08 23.89 3.49
C ALA A 143 1.91 24.65 4.55
N ASP A 144 1.41 25.81 5.02
CA ASP A 144 2.08 26.66 6.02
C ASP A 144 1.95 26.13 7.46
N ALA A 145 0.92 25.32 7.75
CA ALA A 145 0.76 24.71 9.08
C ALA A 145 1.77 23.57 9.33
N VAL A 146 2.37 23.03 8.27
CA VAL A 146 3.28 21.87 8.31
C VAL A 146 4.72 22.28 8.67
N ARG A 147 5.10 23.54 8.49
CA ARG A 147 6.50 23.99 8.63
C ARG A 147 6.99 24.20 10.07
N ASN A 148 6.12 24.20 11.06
CA ASN A 148 6.46 24.62 12.43
C ASN A 148 6.55 23.51 13.47
N SER A 149 6.61 22.21 13.11
CA SER A 149 6.71 21.14 14.09
C SER A 149 8.07 20.43 14.05
N SER A 150 8.64 20.20 15.23
CA SER A 150 9.98 19.61 15.47
C SER A 150 10.11 18.12 15.08
N VAL A 151 9.16 17.55 14.37
CA VAL A 151 9.13 16.13 13.91
C VAL A 151 9.78 15.95 12.53
N THR A 152 10.41 17.01 11.99
CA THR A 152 10.87 17.09 10.60
C THR A 152 12.02 16.18 10.19
N ALA A 153 12.85 15.69 11.10
CA ALA A 153 14.09 15.00 10.72
C ALA A 153 13.90 13.52 10.28
N SER A 154 12.97 12.78 10.89
CA SER A 154 12.73 11.37 10.52
C SER A 154 11.73 11.21 9.35
N MET A 155 11.03 12.28 8.99
CA MET A 155 10.06 12.28 7.88
C MET A 155 10.67 12.65 6.52
N LEU A 156 11.88 13.21 6.51
CA LEU A 156 12.51 13.69 5.26
C LEU A 156 12.88 12.57 4.28
N THR A 157 13.08 11.35 4.75
CA THR A 157 13.38 10.18 3.89
C THR A 157 12.15 9.68 3.13
N LEU A 158 10.93 9.97 3.62
CA LEU A 158 9.67 9.63 2.93
C LEU A 158 9.19 10.74 1.98
N THR A 159 9.97 11.82 1.83
CA THR A 159 9.51 13.07 1.19
C THR A 159 9.65 13.08 -0.32
N THR A 160 10.25 12.09 -0.94
CA THR A 160 10.50 12.07 -2.41
C THR A 160 9.32 11.58 -3.24
N CYS A 161 8.26 11.02 -2.63
CA CYS A 161 7.05 10.68 -3.38
C CYS A 161 6.00 11.80 -3.25
N ALA A 162 5.90 12.65 -4.27
CA ALA A 162 5.04 13.84 -4.28
C ALA A 162 3.53 13.55 -4.30
N VAL A 163 3.10 12.28 -4.28
CA VAL A 163 1.69 11.87 -4.54
C VAL A 163 1.13 10.94 -3.44
N CYS A 164 1.86 10.68 -2.34
CA CYS A 164 1.40 9.71 -1.35
C CYS A 164 0.32 10.31 -0.40
N PRO A 165 -0.94 9.82 -0.44
CA PRO A 165 -2.02 10.23 0.48
C PRO A 165 -1.71 9.94 1.94
N MET A 166 -0.74 9.06 2.22
CA MET A 166 -0.38 8.64 3.57
C MET A 166 0.19 9.75 4.45
N LYS A 167 0.81 10.78 3.86
CA LYS A 167 1.26 11.97 4.62
C LYS A 167 0.14 12.59 5.45
N TYR A 168 -1.06 12.67 4.91
CA TYR A 168 -2.21 13.31 5.57
C TYR A 168 -2.85 12.40 6.62
N LEU A 169 -2.89 11.09 6.37
CA LEU A 169 -3.43 10.13 7.33
C LEU A 169 -2.52 10.01 8.56
N MET A 170 -1.19 10.00 8.35
CA MET A 170 -0.19 10.00 9.42
C MET A 170 -0.33 11.25 10.32
N TYR A 171 -0.49 12.43 9.71
CA TYR A 171 -0.66 13.68 10.46
C TYR A 171 -1.91 13.64 11.36
N SER A 172 -3.04 13.18 10.85
CA SER A 172 -4.29 13.14 11.62
C SER A 172 -4.29 12.14 12.78
N LEU A 173 -3.42 11.11 12.72
CA LEU A 173 -3.31 10.08 13.75
C LEU A 173 -2.24 10.39 14.80
N LEU A 174 -1.20 11.16 14.43
CA LEU A 174 -0.10 11.56 15.34
C LEU A 174 -0.50 12.74 16.24
N TYR A 175 -1.43 13.59 15.80
CA TYR A 175 -1.80 14.84 16.49
C TYR A 175 -3.25 14.86 17.02
N ARG A 176 -3.91 13.70 17.19
CA ARG A 176 -5.11 13.60 18.02
C ARG A 176 -4.71 13.32 19.46
N GLU A 177 -4.76 14.38 20.28
CA GLU A 177 -4.95 14.27 21.72
C GLU A 177 -6.34 13.73 22.03
#